data_8433768ff38a02f4e5121472efaa2427
#
_entry.id   8433768ff38a02f4e5121472efaa2427
#
_cell.length_a   1.000
_cell.length_b   1.000
_cell.length_c   1.000
_cell.angle_alpha   90.00
_cell.angle_beta   90.00
_cell.angle_gamma   90.00
#
_symmetry.space_group_name_H-M   'P 1'
#
loop_
_entity.id
_entity.type
_entity.pdbx_description
1 polymer ?
#
loop_
_entity_poly.entity_id
_entity_poly.type
_entity_poly.pdbx_seq_one_letter_code
_entity_poly.pdbx_strand_id
1 'polypeptide(L)'
;LGDVYKRQALSICNTLVYNNVDLKNNYTMDEEEIIMSYTEEVYERVVAQNPNEPEFHQAVKEVLDSLKVVIDKNEEKYRKLSILERLVEPERIISFRVPWVDDKGVVQVNKGYRVQFNSAIGPYKGGLRFHPSVNQGILKFLGFEQIFKNSLTGLPIGGGKGGSNFDPKGKSDREVMAFCQSFMTELSKYIGADMDVPAGDIGVGGREIGYLYGQYKRNRGLYEGVLTGKGLSYGGSLIRTQAT
;
A
#
# COMPACT_ATOMS: atom_id res chain seq x y z
N LEU A 1 12.81 19.01 4.78
CA LEU A 1 12.11 17.71 4.67
C LEU A 1 11.47 17.33 6.02
N GLY A 2 12.19 17.41 7.16
CA GLY A 2 11.69 17.01 8.48
C GLY A 2 10.42 17.72 8.97
N ASP A 3 10.25 19.02 8.70
CA ASP A 3 9.09 19.80 9.17
C ASP A 3 7.82 19.54 8.33
N VAL A 4 7.97 19.16 7.09
CA VAL A 4 6.86 18.80 6.20
C VAL A 4 6.30 17.45 6.61
N TYR A 5 7.15 16.46 6.90
CA TYR A 5 6.73 15.16 7.44
C TYR A 5 5.98 15.28 8.77
N LYS A 6 6.44 16.16 9.68
CA LYS A 6 5.79 16.38 10.97
C LYS A 6 4.36 16.94 10.86
N ARG A 7 4.11 17.89 9.96
CA ARG A 7 2.78 18.52 9.80
C ARG A 7 1.74 17.54 9.22
N GLN A 8 2.16 16.61 8.41
CA GLN A 8 1.25 15.72 7.69
C GLN A 8 1.05 14.38 8.40
N ALA A 9 2.03 13.89 9.13
CA ALA A 9 1.81 12.84 10.11
C ALA A 9 0.77 13.26 11.16
N LEU A 10 0.76 14.53 11.56
CA LEU A 10 -0.31 15.14 12.37
C LEU A 10 -1.67 15.07 11.67
N SER A 11 -1.75 15.24 10.36
CA SER A 11 -3.00 15.13 9.60
C SER A 11 -3.54 13.71 9.62
N ILE A 12 -2.69 12.71 9.40
CA ILE A 12 -3.09 11.29 9.50
C ILE A 12 -3.50 10.94 10.92
N CYS A 13 -2.71 11.33 11.93
CA CYS A 13 -3.03 11.09 13.33
C CYS A 13 -4.37 11.75 13.72
N ASN A 14 -4.61 12.99 13.30
CA ASN A 14 -5.87 13.67 13.58
C ASN A 14 -7.07 12.99 12.90
N THR A 15 -6.93 12.57 11.65
CA THR A 15 -8.00 11.86 10.92
C THR A 15 -8.32 10.50 11.55
N LEU A 16 -7.30 9.77 12.01
CA LEU A 16 -7.48 8.53 12.76
C LEU A 16 -8.18 8.75 14.12
N VAL A 17 -7.97 9.93 14.73
CA VAL A 17 -8.65 10.34 15.99
C VAL A 17 -10.13 10.62 15.77
N TYR A 18 -10.51 11.30 14.69
CA TYR A 18 -11.90 11.66 14.41
C TYR A 18 -12.80 10.48 14.06
N ASN A 19 -12.22 9.36 13.60
CA ASN A 19 -12.99 8.18 13.18
C ASN A 19 -13.24 7.16 14.30
N ASN A 20 -13.00 7.50 15.59
CA ASN A 20 -13.22 6.60 16.71
C ASN A 20 -14.36 7.05 17.63
N VAL A 21 -15.31 6.15 17.82
CA VAL A 21 -16.39 6.19 18.83
C VAL A 21 -15.83 5.84 20.20
N ASP A 22 -16.35 6.48 21.23
CA ASP A 22 -15.98 6.38 22.64
C ASP A 22 -15.82 4.94 23.18
N LEU A 23 -14.67 4.69 23.78
CA LEU A 23 -14.51 3.60 24.74
C LEU A 23 -13.79 4.14 26.01
N LYS A 24 -14.52 4.24 27.10
CA LYS A 24 -13.97 4.51 28.44
C LYS A 24 -13.59 3.20 29.09
N ASN A 25 -12.35 3.00 29.50
CA ASN A 25 -11.99 2.09 30.59
C ASN A 25 -10.66 2.50 31.24
N ASN A 26 -10.66 2.51 32.58
CA ASN A 26 -9.56 2.84 33.47
C ASN A 26 -8.67 1.62 33.73
N TYR A 27 -7.36 1.80 33.70
CA TYR A 27 -6.40 0.92 34.38
C TYR A 27 -5.29 1.76 35.02
N THR A 28 -4.98 1.43 36.29
CA THR A 28 -3.83 1.93 37.08
C THR A 28 -2.66 0.97 36.92
N MET A 29 -1.44 1.50 36.78
CA MET A 29 -0.18 0.70 36.83
C MET A 29 0.85 1.42 37.70
N ASP A 30 1.52 0.64 38.55
CA ASP A 30 2.66 1.01 39.39
C ASP A 30 3.95 0.30 38.95
N GLU A 31 5.07 0.99 39.15
CA GLU A 31 6.47 0.58 39.31
C GLU A 31 7.46 0.64 38.10
N GLU A 32 8.66 1.12 38.46
CA GLU A 32 9.83 1.50 37.67
C GLU A 32 10.41 0.35 36.79
N GLU A 33 9.88 0.18 35.60
CA GLU A 33 10.59 -0.45 34.48
C GLU A 33 11.27 0.64 33.66
N ILE A 34 12.35 0.31 32.99
CA ILE A 34 12.98 1.17 31.96
C ILE A 34 11.87 1.51 30.97
N ILE A 35 11.27 2.67 31.14
CA ILE A 35 10.08 3.06 30.38
C ILE A 35 10.52 3.29 28.93
N MET A 36 10.38 2.26 28.11
CA MET A 36 10.49 2.40 26.66
C MET A 36 9.45 3.42 26.20
N SER A 37 9.84 4.32 25.33
CA SER A 37 8.89 5.25 24.73
C SER A 37 7.85 4.50 23.88
N TYR A 38 6.68 5.07 23.72
CA TYR A 38 5.59 4.44 22.93
C TYR A 38 6.03 4.06 21.51
N THR A 39 6.86 4.87 20.87
CA THR A 39 7.41 4.57 19.54
C THR A 39 8.34 3.36 19.58
N GLU A 40 9.16 3.20 20.61
CA GLU A 40 10.05 2.04 20.78
C GLU A 40 9.27 0.76 21.05
N GLU A 41 8.27 0.78 21.92
CA GLU A 41 7.41 -0.37 22.19
C GLU A 41 6.71 -0.88 20.91
N VAL A 42 6.16 0.05 20.12
CA VAL A 42 5.51 -0.31 18.85
C VAL A 42 6.50 -0.88 17.87
N TYR A 43 7.71 -0.31 17.78
CA TYR A 43 8.77 -0.83 16.92
C TYR A 43 9.16 -2.26 17.28
N GLU A 44 9.45 -2.54 18.56
CA GLU A 44 9.81 -3.88 19.04
C GLU A 44 8.70 -4.90 18.74
N ARG A 45 7.45 -4.51 18.90
CA ARG A 45 6.30 -5.35 18.54
C ARG A 45 6.27 -5.65 17.04
N VAL A 46 6.52 -4.67 16.19
CA VAL A 46 6.58 -4.86 14.72
C VAL A 46 7.68 -5.85 14.36
N VAL A 47 8.86 -5.72 14.95
CA VAL A 47 9.99 -6.65 14.71
C VAL A 47 9.63 -8.06 15.13
N ALA A 48 9.03 -8.23 16.31
CA ALA A 48 8.63 -9.54 16.83
C ALA A 48 7.55 -10.23 15.97
N GLN A 49 6.60 -9.46 15.46
CA GLN A 49 5.50 -9.98 14.65
C GLN A 49 5.87 -10.25 13.18
N ASN A 50 6.96 -9.67 12.69
CA ASN A 50 7.37 -9.74 11.28
C ASN A 50 8.83 -10.18 11.13
N PRO A 51 9.24 -11.36 11.62
CA PRO A 51 10.65 -11.73 11.84
C PRO A 51 11.53 -11.76 10.59
N ASN A 52 10.97 -11.80 9.38
CA ASN A 52 11.73 -11.93 8.13
C ASN A 52 11.48 -10.75 7.15
N GLU A 53 11.20 -9.57 7.67
CA GLU A 53 10.86 -8.38 6.86
C GLU A 53 11.78 -7.18 7.19
N PRO A 54 13.10 -7.28 6.94
CA PRO A 54 14.06 -6.27 7.37
C PRO A 54 13.82 -4.89 6.74
N GLU A 55 13.36 -4.82 5.48
CA GLU A 55 13.04 -3.56 4.80
C GLU A 55 11.85 -2.87 5.47
N PHE A 56 10.87 -3.66 5.90
CA PHE A 56 9.71 -3.13 6.64
C PHE A 56 10.13 -2.62 8.02
N HIS A 57 10.98 -3.35 8.74
CA HIS A 57 11.52 -2.91 10.04
C HIS A 57 12.26 -1.57 9.91
N GLN A 58 13.13 -1.44 8.91
CA GLN A 58 13.86 -0.20 8.68
C GLN A 58 12.92 0.97 8.42
N ALA A 59 11.96 0.81 7.51
CA ALA A 59 11.01 1.87 7.18
C ALA A 59 10.15 2.29 8.38
N VAL A 60 9.67 1.32 9.17
CA VAL A 60 8.91 1.60 10.40
C VAL A 60 9.76 2.36 11.40
N LYS A 61 11.02 1.94 11.61
CA LYS A 61 11.93 2.64 12.52
C LYS A 61 12.13 4.10 12.12
N GLU A 62 12.48 4.36 10.87
CA GLU A 62 12.72 5.71 10.36
C GLU A 62 11.50 6.63 10.55
N VAL A 63 10.30 6.09 10.29
CA VAL A 63 9.06 6.84 10.46
C VAL A 63 8.76 7.09 11.93
N LEU A 64 8.82 6.08 12.79
CA LEU A 64 8.54 6.22 14.22
C LEU A 64 9.54 7.16 14.89
N ASP A 65 10.82 7.10 14.56
CA ASP A 65 11.84 8.05 15.04
C ASP A 65 11.50 9.49 14.63
N SER A 66 11.01 9.68 13.40
CA SER A 66 10.57 10.99 12.91
C SER A 66 9.32 11.52 13.61
N LEU A 67 8.41 10.62 14.00
CA LEU A 67 7.15 10.96 14.68
C LEU A 67 7.32 11.21 16.18
N LYS A 68 8.39 10.69 16.80
CA LYS A 68 8.62 10.74 18.25
C LYS A 68 8.39 12.13 18.83
N VAL A 69 8.94 13.18 18.21
CA VAL A 69 8.79 14.58 18.65
C VAL A 69 7.34 15.05 18.74
N VAL A 70 6.45 14.47 17.93
CA VAL A 70 5.02 14.81 17.93
C VAL A 70 4.27 13.91 18.90
N ILE A 71 4.60 12.65 18.94
CA ILE A 71 3.96 11.62 19.79
C ILE A 71 4.20 11.94 21.26
N ASP A 72 5.44 12.26 21.68
CA ASP A 72 5.81 12.56 23.07
C ASP A 72 5.02 13.75 23.67
N LYS A 73 4.53 14.66 22.82
CA LYS A 73 3.73 15.83 23.28
C LYS A 73 2.32 15.46 23.76
N ASN A 74 1.79 14.34 23.28
CA ASN A 74 0.44 13.88 23.59
C ASN A 74 0.39 12.35 23.65
N GLU A 75 1.40 11.72 24.24
CA GLU A 75 1.58 10.27 24.23
C GLU A 75 0.36 9.54 24.77
N GLU A 76 -0.16 9.95 25.93
CA GLU A 76 -1.34 9.35 26.54
C GLU A 76 -2.53 9.27 25.58
N LYS A 77 -2.80 10.35 24.86
CA LYS A 77 -3.88 10.41 23.87
C LYS A 77 -3.65 9.42 22.72
N TYR A 78 -2.44 9.40 22.16
CA TYR A 78 -2.13 8.56 21.02
C TYR A 78 -2.07 7.08 21.38
N ARG A 79 -1.54 6.76 22.57
CA ARG A 79 -1.53 5.41 23.14
C ARG A 79 -2.95 4.90 23.39
N LYS A 80 -3.81 5.70 24.00
CA LYS A 80 -5.22 5.34 24.26
C LYS A 80 -6.00 5.02 22.98
N LEU A 81 -5.65 5.63 21.86
CA LEU A 81 -6.28 5.43 20.56
C LEU A 81 -5.55 4.41 19.69
N SER A 82 -4.46 3.80 20.18
CA SER A 82 -3.59 2.88 19.46
C SER A 82 -3.19 3.39 18.07
N ILE A 83 -2.81 4.66 18.00
CA ILE A 83 -2.57 5.34 16.72
C ILE A 83 -1.38 4.73 16.00
N LEU A 84 -0.27 4.46 16.70
CA LEU A 84 0.92 3.91 16.08
C LEU A 84 0.71 2.46 15.64
N GLU A 85 0.03 1.65 16.43
CA GLU A 85 -0.31 0.27 16.07
C GLU A 85 -1.14 0.22 14.78
N ARG A 86 -2.14 1.10 14.66
CA ARG A 86 -2.98 1.21 13.46
C ARG A 86 -2.23 1.79 12.27
N LEU A 87 -1.17 2.53 12.50
CA LEU A 87 -0.35 3.12 11.45
C LEU A 87 0.62 2.10 10.85
N VAL A 88 1.16 1.18 11.66
CA VAL A 88 2.15 0.20 11.21
C VAL A 88 1.54 -1.12 10.75
N GLU A 89 0.26 -1.36 11.03
CA GLU A 89 -0.44 -2.58 10.60
C GLU A 89 -1.31 -2.31 9.37
N PRO A 90 -1.15 -3.06 8.26
CA PRO A 90 -2.00 -2.90 7.10
C PRO A 90 -3.45 -3.32 7.39
N GLU A 91 -4.42 -2.57 6.89
CA GLU A 91 -5.85 -2.91 7.03
C GLU A 91 -6.18 -4.24 6.35
N ARG A 92 -5.50 -4.56 5.23
CA ARG A 92 -5.72 -5.81 4.51
C ARG A 92 -4.54 -6.18 3.61
N ILE A 93 -4.16 -7.45 3.61
CA ILE A 93 -3.25 -8.04 2.62
C ILE A 93 -4.00 -9.12 1.85
N ILE A 94 -3.99 -9.01 0.53
CA ILE A 94 -4.61 -9.97 -0.38
C ILE A 94 -3.50 -10.66 -1.14
N SER A 95 -3.44 -11.98 -1.05
CA SER A 95 -2.51 -12.83 -1.80
C SER A 95 -3.28 -13.81 -2.67
N PHE A 96 -2.89 -13.96 -3.93
CA PHE A 96 -3.57 -14.82 -4.88
C PHE A 96 -2.61 -15.45 -5.88
N ARG A 97 -3.03 -16.58 -6.44
CA ARG A 97 -2.32 -17.30 -7.49
C ARG A 97 -2.66 -16.71 -8.86
N VAL A 98 -1.64 -16.59 -9.73
CA VAL A 98 -1.77 -16.06 -11.09
C VAL A 98 -1.27 -17.12 -12.07
N PRO A 99 -2.12 -18.06 -12.57
CA PRO A 99 -1.77 -18.98 -13.63
C PRO A 99 -1.93 -18.30 -15.00
N TRP A 100 -0.96 -18.50 -15.90
CA TRP A 100 -0.99 -17.97 -17.25
C TRP A 100 -0.25 -18.91 -18.21
N VAL A 101 -0.48 -18.81 -19.51
CA VAL A 101 0.12 -19.68 -20.53
C VAL A 101 1.18 -18.91 -21.30
N ASP A 102 2.40 -19.46 -21.37
CA ASP A 102 3.50 -18.89 -22.13
C ASP A 102 3.40 -19.16 -23.65
N ASP A 103 4.35 -18.64 -24.41
CA ASP A 103 4.38 -18.80 -25.87
C ASP A 103 4.58 -20.25 -26.34
N LYS A 104 5.08 -21.13 -25.45
CA LYS A 104 5.26 -22.56 -25.71
C LYS A 104 4.03 -23.38 -25.35
N GLY A 105 2.96 -22.75 -24.86
CA GLY A 105 1.76 -23.43 -24.40
C GLY A 105 1.87 -24.04 -22.99
N VAL A 106 2.92 -23.70 -22.23
CA VAL A 106 3.15 -24.20 -20.88
C VAL A 106 2.49 -23.27 -19.86
N VAL A 107 1.80 -23.87 -18.89
CA VAL A 107 1.19 -23.11 -17.78
C VAL A 107 2.27 -22.68 -16.80
N GLN A 108 2.38 -21.39 -16.63
CA GLN A 108 3.22 -20.74 -15.62
C GLN A 108 2.36 -20.30 -14.44
N VAL A 109 2.96 -20.21 -13.23
CA VAL A 109 2.26 -19.79 -12.01
C VAL A 109 3.09 -18.77 -11.27
N ASN A 110 2.55 -17.58 -11.10
CA ASN A 110 3.12 -16.53 -10.28
C ASN A 110 2.24 -16.25 -9.05
N LYS A 111 2.79 -15.50 -8.09
CA LYS A 111 2.04 -14.96 -6.94
C LYS A 111 1.68 -13.51 -7.19
N GLY A 112 0.44 -13.16 -6.96
CA GLY A 112 -0.06 -11.79 -6.97
C GLY A 112 -0.39 -11.32 -5.57
N TYR A 113 -0.21 -10.01 -5.33
CA TYR A 113 -0.46 -9.39 -4.03
C TYR A 113 -1.10 -8.01 -4.20
N ARG A 114 -1.94 -7.64 -3.23
CA ARG A 114 -2.37 -6.26 -2.99
C ARG A 114 -2.39 -5.98 -1.50
N VAL A 115 -1.61 -5.00 -1.08
CA VAL A 115 -1.61 -4.46 0.28
C VAL A 115 -2.48 -3.20 0.26
N GLN A 116 -3.60 -3.26 0.93
CA GLN A 116 -4.49 -2.14 1.24
C GLN A 116 -4.09 -1.67 2.64
N PHE A 117 -3.16 -0.70 2.68
CA PHE A 117 -2.45 -0.44 3.91
C PHE A 117 -3.24 0.46 4.85
N ASN A 118 -3.70 1.60 4.37
CA ASN A 118 -4.42 2.55 5.21
C ASN A 118 -5.37 3.42 4.38
N SER A 119 -6.63 3.48 4.77
CA SER A 119 -7.71 4.23 4.11
C SER A 119 -8.21 5.44 4.92
N ALA A 120 -7.53 5.80 6.01
CA ALA A 120 -8.00 6.85 6.92
C ALA A 120 -8.24 8.20 6.26
N ILE A 121 -7.47 8.54 5.21
CA ILE A 121 -7.61 9.82 4.48
C ILE A 121 -8.22 9.68 3.09
N GLY A 122 -8.61 8.49 2.66
CA GLY A 122 -9.25 8.25 1.38
C GLY A 122 -8.98 6.86 0.81
N PRO A 123 -9.45 6.56 -0.42
CA PRO A 123 -9.26 5.27 -1.09
C PRO A 123 -7.79 4.87 -1.14
N TYR A 124 -7.52 3.56 -1.05
CA TYR A 124 -6.15 3.06 -1.20
C TYR A 124 -5.58 3.47 -2.56
N LYS A 125 -4.36 3.93 -2.59
CA LYS A 125 -3.69 4.39 -3.81
C LYS A 125 -2.23 3.99 -3.81
N GLY A 126 -1.78 3.34 -4.88
CA GLY A 126 -0.37 2.99 -5.06
C GLY A 126 -0.13 2.03 -6.20
N GLY A 127 1.14 1.92 -6.63
CA GLY A 127 1.57 1.19 -7.82
C GLY A 127 1.44 -0.32 -7.72
N LEU A 128 1.44 -0.96 -8.90
CA LEU A 128 1.66 -2.39 -9.09
C LEU A 128 3.09 -2.58 -9.60
N ARG A 129 3.87 -3.44 -8.93
CA ARG A 129 5.25 -3.78 -9.32
C ARG A 129 5.30 -5.20 -9.87
N PHE A 130 5.82 -5.38 -11.09
CA PHE A 130 6.13 -6.69 -11.65
C PHE A 130 7.65 -6.87 -11.71
N HIS A 131 8.18 -7.66 -10.77
CA HIS A 131 9.61 -7.89 -10.65
C HIS A 131 9.87 -9.19 -9.86
N PRO A 132 10.89 -10.00 -10.21
CA PRO A 132 11.18 -11.26 -9.51
C PRO A 132 11.37 -11.15 -8.00
N SER A 133 11.87 -10.01 -7.51
CA SER A 133 12.08 -9.78 -6.08
C SER A 133 10.79 -9.52 -5.28
N VAL A 134 9.64 -9.38 -5.95
CA VAL A 134 8.37 -9.07 -5.28
C VAL A 134 7.94 -10.24 -4.41
N ASN A 135 7.73 -9.94 -3.14
CA ASN A 135 7.11 -10.79 -2.14
C ASN A 135 6.20 -9.96 -1.23
N GLN A 136 5.52 -10.60 -0.29
CA GLN A 136 4.56 -9.93 0.59
C GLN A 136 5.23 -8.86 1.48
N GLY A 137 6.40 -9.15 2.07
CA GLY A 137 7.13 -8.22 2.94
C GLY A 137 7.56 -6.96 2.19
N ILE A 138 8.12 -7.10 0.97
CA ILE A 138 8.49 -5.97 0.11
C ILE A 138 7.27 -5.10 -0.21
N LEU A 139 6.12 -5.70 -0.51
CA LEU A 139 4.92 -4.91 -0.82
C LEU A 139 4.29 -4.28 0.43
N LYS A 140 4.43 -4.91 1.60
CA LYS A 140 4.04 -4.33 2.88
C LYS A 140 4.90 -3.11 3.19
N PHE A 141 6.23 -3.22 3.09
CA PHE A 141 7.16 -2.12 3.20
C PHE A 141 6.78 -0.94 2.28
N LEU A 142 6.65 -1.21 0.98
CA LEU A 142 6.30 -0.19 -0.01
C LEU A 142 4.89 0.41 0.20
N GLY A 143 3.96 -0.37 0.71
CA GLY A 143 2.63 0.09 1.08
C GLY A 143 2.64 1.03 2.27
N PHE A 144 3.47 0.73 3.26
CA PHE A 144 3.72 1.60 4.41
C PHE A 144 4.29 2.95 4.01
N GLU A 145 5.35 2.98 3.20
CA GLU A 145 5.90 4.23 2.67
C GLU A 145 4.89 5.02 1.84
N GLN A 146 4.02 4.31 1.11
CA GLN A 146 3.02 4.94 0.25
C GLN A 146 1.99 5.76 1.04
N ILE A 147 1.70 5.41 2.30
CA ILE A 147 0.81 6.20 3.17
C ILE A 147 1.34 7.63 3.32
N PHE A 148 2.61 7.76 3.68
CA PHE A 148 3.25 9.05 3.93
C PHE A 148 3.43 9.84 2.64
N LYS A 149 3.86 9.17 1.56
CA LYS A 149 3.96 9.79 0.25
C LYS A 149 2.64 10.41 -0.20
N ASN A 150 1.54 9.71 -0.03
CA ASN A 150 0.22 10.19 -0.43
C ASN A 150 -0.29 11.31 0.47
N SER A 151 -0.09 11.20 1.78
CA SER A 151 -0.49 12.25 2.73
C SER A 151 0.22 13.58 2.47
N LEU A 152 1.45 13.53 1.94
CA LEU A 152 2.23 14.72 1.56
C LEU A 152 1.63 15.47 0.36
N THR A 153 0.75 14.87 -0.40
CA THR A 153 0.09 15.54 -1.54
C THR A 153 -1.03 16.48 -1.11
N GLY A 154 -1.56 16.33 0.11
CA GLY A 154 -2.76 17.02 0.58
C GLY A 154 -4.05 16.54 -0.08
N LEU A 155 -4.00 15.48 -0.89
CA LEU A 155 -5.18 14.89 -1.52
C LEU A 155 -5.81 13.82 -0.61
N PRO A 156 -7.13 13.59 -0.70
CA PRO A 156 -7.83 12.58 0.09
C PRO A 156 -7.62 11.17 -0.50
N ILE A 157 -6.39 10.69 -0.47
CA ILE A 157 -5.98 9.38 -0.96
C ILE A 157 -5.20 8.62 0.10
N GLY A 158 -5.61 7.39 0.38
CA GLY A 158 -4.94 6.47 1.29
C GLY A 158 -3.70 5.82 0.67
N GLY A 159 -3.15 4.82 1.33
CA GLY A 159 -1.95 4.10 0.89
C GLY A 159 -2.23 2.65 0.55
N GLY A 160 -1.68 2.20 -0.57
CA GLY A 160 -1.70 0.81 -0.98
C GLY A 160 -0.55 0.47 -1.92
N LYS A 161 -0.23 -0.81 -2.03
CA LYS A 161 0.79 -1.30 -2.95
C LYS A 161 0.44 -2.71 -3.42
N GLY A 162 0.78 -3.04 -4.65
CA GLY A 162 0.57 -4.38 -5.15
C GLY A 162 1.64 -4.82 -6.12
N GLY A 163 1.52 -6.03 -6.63
CA GLY A 163 2.45 -6.55 -7.61
C GLY A 163 2.51 -8.06 -7.66
N SER A 164 3.52 -8.53 -8.37
CA SER A 164 3.79 -9.95 -8.58
C SER A 164 5.27 -10.22 -8.77
N ASN A 165 5.70 -11.43 -8.45
CA ASN A 165 7.04 -11.94 -8.79
C ASN A 165 7.20 -12.29 -10.29
N PHE A 166 6.29 -11.84 -11.13
CA PHE A 166 6.39 -11.94 -12.59
C PHE A 166 7.46 -10.98 -13.13
N ASP A 167 8.32 -11.45 -14.02
CA ASP A 167 9.27 -10.61 -14.74
C ASP A 167 8.79 -10.35 -16.17
N PRO A 168 8.40 -9.12 -16.53
CA PRO A 168 7.98 -8.79 -17.90
C PRO A 168 9.13 -8.67 -18.89
N LYS A 169 10.39 -8.63 -18.42
CA LYS A 169 11.56 -8.51 -19.31
C LYS A 169 11.71 -9.75 -20.16
N GLY A 170 11.89 -9.56 -21.47
CA GLY A 170 12.07 -10.64 -22.43
C GLY A 170 10.82 -11.46 -22.72
N LYS A 171 9.66 -11.08 -22.17
CA LYS A 171 8.36 -11.69 -22.50
C LYS A 171 7.74 -11.04 -23.72
N SER A 172 7.05 -11.86 -24.52
CA SER A 172 6.24 -11.36 -25.65
C SER A 172 5.03 -10.54 -25.14
N ASP A 173 4.47 -9.71 -26.01
CA ASP A 173 3.23 -8.98 -25.69
C ASP A 173 2.07 -9.93 -25.36
N ARG A 174 2.02 -11.10 -26.02
CA ARG A 174 1.03 -12.14 -25.74
C ARG A 174 1.19 -12.71 -24.34
N GLU A 175 2.40 -13.03 -23.91
CA GLU A 175 2.71 -13.53 -22.57
C GLU A 175 2.36 -12.50 -21.50
N VAL A 176 2.80 -11.23 -21.69
CA VAL A 176 2.49 -10.14 -20.76
C VAL A 176 0.98 -9.88 -20.67
N MET A 177 0.27 -9.94 -21.81
CA MET A 177 -1.18 -9.80 -21.83
C MET A 177 -1.86 -10.96 -21.09
N ALA A 178 -1.45 -12.20 -21.34
CA ALA A 178 -2.01 -13.39 -20.66
C ALA A 178 -1.81 -13.30 -19.13
N PHE A 179 -0.61 -12.91 -18.71
CA PHE A 179 -0.33 -12.68 -17.28
C PHE A 179 -1.21 -11.56 -16.71
N CYS A 180 -1.26 -10.38 -17.34
CA CYS A 180 -2.05 -9.23 -16.87
C CYS A 180 -3.54 -9.55 -16.76
N GLN A 181 -4.09 -10.30 -17.71
CA GLN A 181 -5.49 -10.75 -17.71
C GLN A 181 -5.77 -11.68 -16.53
N SER A 182 -4.90 -12.67 -16.29
CA SER A 182 -5.03 -13.57 -15.15
C SER A 182 -4.89 -12.83 -13.82
N PHE A 183 -3.89 -11.96 -13.69
CA PHE A 183 -3.66 -11.13 -12.50
C PHE A 183 -4.89 -10.26 -12.18
N MET A 184 -5.43 -9.56 -13.18
CA MET A 184 -6.58 -8.68 -13.00
C MET A 184 -7.88 -9.45 -12.74
N THR A 185 -8.00 -10.68 -13.21
CA THR A 185 -9.17 -11.53 -12.91
C THR A 185 -9.34 -11.73 -11.40
N GLU A 186 -8.24 -11.90 -10.67
CA GLU A 186 -8.28 -11.98 -9.21
C GLU A 186 -8.37 -10.59 -8.56
N LEU A 187 -7.51 -9.66 -8.98
CA LEU A 187 -7.42 -8.33 -8.37
C LEU A 187 -8.71 -7.52 -8.50
N SER A 188 -9.45 -7.65 -9.59
CA SER A 188 -10.69 -6.88 -9.85
C SER A 188 -11.78 -7.06 -8.80
N LYS A 189 -11.69 -8.11 -7.96
CA LYS A 189 -12.62 -8.37 -6.86
C LYS A 189 -12.44 -7.40 -5.68
N TYR A 190 -11.29 -6.73 -5.60
CA TYR A 190 -10.83 -5.98 -4.43
C TYR A 190 -10.50 -4.52 -4.70
N ILE A 191 -10.65 -4.07 -5.96
CA ILE A 191 -10.35 -2.69 -6.38
C ILE A 191 -11.56 -2.02 -7.00
N GLY A 192 -11.55 -0.70 -7.03
CA GLY A 192 -12.61 0.13 -7.60
C GLY A 192 -12.26 1.61 -7.49
N ALA A 193 -12.93 2.46 -8.26
CA ALA A 193 -12.64 3.89 -8.35
C ALA A 193 -12.69 4.61 -6.99
N ASP A 194 -13.60 4.20 -6.11
CA ASP A 194 -13.83 4.82 -4.81
C ASP A 194 -13.27 4.00 -3.63
N MET A 195 -12.62 2.86 -3.90
CA MET A 195 -12.11 1.97 -2.87
C MET A 195 -10.59 1.81 -2.92
N ASP A 196 -10.07 1.43 -4.08
CA ASP A 196 -8.64 1.14 -4.28
C ASP A 196 -8.26 1.37 -5.73
N VAL A 197 -7.34 2.30 -5.98
CA VAL A 197 -6.94 2.74 -7.32
C VAL A 197 -5.46 2.45 -7.54
N PRO A 198 -5.11 1.30 -8.15
CA PRO A 198 -3.74 0.98 -8.52
C PRO A 198 -3.17 1.91 -9.61
N ALA A 199 -1.85 1.89 -9.75
CA ALA A 199 -1.10 2.63 -10.74
C ALA A 199 0.06 1.79 -11.31
N GLY A 200 0.83 2.34 -12.25
CA GLY A 200 2.09 1.76 -12.68
C GLY A 200 3.20 1.93 -11.64
N ASP A 201 4.18 1.03 -11.71
CA ASP A 201 5.45 1.03 -10.95
C ASP A 201 6.49 0.21 -11.74
N ILE A 202 7.59 -0.22 -11.16
CA ILE A 202 8.61 -1.04 -11.84
C ILE A 202 7.96 -2.23 -12.55
N GLY A 203 8.25 -2.40 -13.84
CA GLY A 203 7.70 -3.47 -14.68
C GLY A 203 6.23 -3.31 -15.07
N VAL A 204 5.59 -2.17 -14.75
CA VAL A 204 4.19 -1.88 -15.10
C VAL A 204 4.10 -0.49 -15.72
N GLY A 205 4.23 -0.45 -17.02
CA GLY A 205 4.07 0.76 -17.85
C GLY A 205 2.70 0.86 -18.51
N GLY A 206 2.59 1.72 -19.52
CA GLY A 206 1.34 1.97 -20.26
C GLY A 206 0.78 0.72 -20.93
N ARG A 207 1.64 -0.19 -21.42
CA ARG A 207 1.26 -1.47 -22.01
C ARG A 207 0.56 -2.37 -20.99
N GLU A 208 1.18 -2.61 -19.85
CA GLU A 208 0.63 -3.44 -18.78
C GLU A 208 -0.66 -2.84 -18.23
N ILE A 209 -0.69 -1.52 -18.00
CA ILE A 209 -1.91 -0.81 -17.58
C ILE A 209 -3.05 -0.99 -18.58
N GLY A 210 -2.75 -0.96 -19.88
CA GLY A 210 -3.73 -1.21 -20.92
C GLY A 210 -4.35 -2.61 -20.84
N TYR A 211 -3.52 -3.65 -20.67
CA TYR A 211 -3.99 -5.02 -20.53
C TYR A 211 -4.77 -5.23 -19.22
N LEU A 212 -4.30 -4.68 -18.10
CA LEU A 212 -4.97 -4.72 -16.81
C LEU A 212 -6.34 -4.05 -16.86
N TYR A 213 -6.41 -2.84 -17.43
CA TYR A 213 -7.65 -2.09 -17.53
C TYR A 213 -8.67 -2.76 -18.45
N GLY A 214 -8.21 -3.26 -19.60
CA GLY A 214 -9.09 -4.03 -20.52
C GLY A 214 -9.72 -5.24 -19.85
N GLN A 215 -8.96 -5.97 -19.02
CA GLN A 215 -9.49 -7.11 -18.27
C GLN A 215 -10.40 -6.69 -17.13
N TYR A 216 -10.09 -5.60 -16.40
CA TYR A 216 -11.00 -5.05 -15.38
C TYR A 216 -12.37 -4.73 -15.97
N LYS A 217 -12.40 -4.01 -17.12
CA LYS A 217 -13.63 -3.70 -17.83
C LYS A 217 -14.43 -4.95 -18.21
N ARG A 218 -13.75 -6.02 -18.66
CA ARG A 218 -14.40 -7.31 -18.97
C ARG A 218 -15.04 -7.96 -17.74
N ASN A 219 -14.31 -7.95 -16.62
CA ASN A 219 -14.76 -8.62 -15.39
C ASN A 219 -15.91 -7.86 -14.70
N ARG A 220 -15.85 -6.52 -14.71
CA ARG A 220 -16.77 -5.66 -13.94
C ARG A 220 -17.91 -5.08 -14.77
N GLY A 221 -17.75 -5.05 -16.10
CA GLY A 221 -18.71 -4.37 -16.98
C GLY A 221 -18.72 -2.84 -16.85
N LEU A 222 -17.70 -2.26 -16.18
CA LEU A 222 -17.61 -0.84 -15.84
C LEU A 222 -16.48 -0.15 -16.58
N TYR A 223 -16.73 1.10 -16.97
CA TYR A 223 -15.74 2.00 -17.54
C TYR A 223 -15.52 3.17 -16.57
N GLU A 224 -14.61 2.98 -15.62
CA GLU A 224 -14.40 3.89 -14.50
C GLU A 224 -12.92 4.20 -14.23
N GLY A 225 -12.63 5.14 -13.31
CA GLY A 225 -11.29 5.60 -12.96
C GLY A 225 -10.49 4.68 -12.04
N VAL A 226 -10.60 3.36 -12.18
CA VAL A 226 -9.99 2.36 -11.27
C VAL A 226 -8.47 2.26 -11.35
N LEU A 227 -7.84 2.66 -12.45
CA LEU A 227 -6.40 2.63 -12.65
C LEU A 227 -5.89 3.99 -13.12
N THR A 228 -4.74 4.43 -12.60
CA THR A 228 -4.02 5.58 -13.16
C THR A 228 -2.85 5.12 -14.04
N GLY A 229 -2.42 5.99 -14.97
CA GLY A 229 -1.40 5.63 -15.97
C GLY A 229 -1.99 5.06 -17.26
N LYS A 230 -3.29 5.17 -17.46
CA LYS A 230 -3.97 4.81 -18.72
C LYS A 230 -3.54 5.72 -19.88
N GLY A 231 -3.59 5.19 -21.09
CA GLY A 231 -3.45 6.00 -22.32
C GLY A 231 -4.58 7.01 -22.47
N LEU A 232 -4.31 8.11 -23.19
CA LEU A 232 -5.28 9.20 -23.40
C LEU A 232 -6.59 8.71 -24.01
N SER A 233 -6.51 7.75 -24.95
CA SER A 233 -7.68 7.24 -25.68
C SER A 233 -8.70 6.46 -24.83
N TYR A 234 -8.33 6.11 -23.59
CA TYR A 234 -9.22 5.36 -22.68
C TYR A 234 -9.21 5.90 -21.23
N GLY A 235 -9.22 7.21 -21.11
CA GLY A 235 -9.44 7.91 -19.84
C GLY A 235 -8.16 8.24 -19.07
N GLY A 236 -7.01 8.26 -19.74
CA GLY A 236 -5.75 8.69 -19.17
C GLY A 236 -5.54 10.21 -19.14
N SER A 237 -4.46 10.65 -18.54
CA SER A 237 -4.06 12.04 -18.37
C SER A 237 -2.74 12.34 -19.11
N LEU A 238 -2.67 13.46 -19.80
CA LEU A 238 -1.47 13.92 -20.51
C LEU A 238 -0.31 14.19 -19.54
N ILE A 239 -0.58 14.81 -18.41
CA ILE A 239 0.43 15.18 -17.42
C ILE A 239 1.19 13.96 -16.91
N ARG A 240 0.50 12.83 -16.73
CA ARG A 240 1.14 11.59 -16.25
C ARG A 240 2.16 11.04 -17.27
N THR A 241 1.84 11.11 -18.55
CA THR A 241 2.74 10.68 -19.63
C THR A 241 4.00 11.55 -19.70
N GLN A 242 3.90 12.84 -19.38
CA GLN A 242 5.03 13.76 -19.35
C GLN A 242 5.88 13.64 -18.08
N ALA A 243 5.30 13.14 -16.98
CA ALA A 243 5.97 13.01 -15.68
C ALA A 243 6.74 11.69 -15.51
N THR A 244 6.64 10.77 -16.44
CA THR A 244 7.35 9.48 -16.46
C THR A 244 8.39 9.44 -17.55
#